data_8122dc12449e2f5dfc5f905c64d34e41
#
_entry.id   8122dc12449e2f5dfc5f905c64d34e41
#
_cell.length_a   1.000
_cell.length_b   1.000
_cell.length_c   1.000
_cell.angle_alpha   90.00
_cell.angle_beta   90.00
_cell.angle_gamma   90.00
#
_symmetry.space_group_name_H-M   'P 1'
#
loop_
_entity.id
_entity.type
_entity.pdbx_description
1 polymer ?
#
loop_
_entity_poly.entity_id
_entity_poly.type
_entity_poly.pdbx_seq_one_letter_code
_entity_poly.pdbx_strand_id
1 'polypeptide(L)'
;MSHEDCIFCKIIDGELPAAKVYEDAHVYAFLDISQVSKGHTLVIPKVHTKDVYDTPADVAGQLFSVVPTIANGIKKAFQPAGMNILINNEEAAGQEVFHTHIHLIPRYGTEDDGFKAKWETHNDDYTKDDLEDIAWKVAGSMTCTR
;
A
#
# COMPACT_ATOMS: atom_id res chain seq x y z
N MET A 1 -17.32 5.82 1.88
CA MET A 1 -17.74 4.64 2.68
C MET A 1 -17.73 5.04 4.14
N SER A 2 -18.76 4.69 4.87
CA SER A 2 -18.76 4.96 6.29
C SER A 2 -17.82 3.98 7.00
N HIS A 3 -17.31 4.40 8.14
CA HIS A 3 -16.48 3.59 9.01
C HIS A 3 -17.17 2.25 9.37
N GLU A 4 -18.47 2.28 9.54
CA GLU A 4 -19.29 1.11 9.95
C GLU A 4 -19.35 0.04 8.86
N ASP A 5 -19.24 0.41 7.59
CA ASP A 5 -19.32 -0.52 6.47
C ASP A 5 -17.95 -1.04 6.03
N CYS A 6 -16.88 -0.56 6.67
CA CYS A 6 -15.52 -0.90 6.26
C CYS A 6 -15.11 -2.25 6.82
N ILE A 7 -14.80 -3.21 5.93
CA ILE A 7 -14.37 -4.55 6.34
C ILE A 7 -13.06 -4.51 7.13
N PHE A 8 -12.17 -3.57 6.82
CA PHE A 8 -10.90 -3.45 7.53
C PHE A 8 -11.11 -2.86 8.94
N CYS A 9 -12.03 -1.91 9.08
CA CYS A 9 -12.42 -1.42 10.41
C CYS A 9 -13.00 -2.55 11.26
N LYS A 10 -13.79 -3.42 10.65
CA LYS A 10 -14.35 -4.58 11.34
C LYS A 10 -13.29 -5.59 11.77
N ILE A 11 -12.26 -5.76 10.97
CA ILE A 11 -11.10 -6.60 11.32
C ILE A 11 -10.37 -5.98 12.51
N ILE A 12 -10.13 -4.68 12.49
CA ILE A 12 -9.46 -3.96 13.59
C ILE A 12 -10.25 -4.11 14.89
N ASP A 13 -11.57 -4.02 14.80
CA ASP A 13 -12.46 -4.11 15.96
C ASP A 13 -12.70 -5.55 16.42
N GLY A 14 -12.18 -6.54 15.72
CA GLY A 14 -12.36 -7.95 16.06
C GLY A 14 -13.68 -8.56 15.63
N GLU A 15 -14.48 -7.83 14.86
CA GLU A 15 -15.77 -8.33 14.36
C GLU A 15 -15.60 -9.35 13.22
N LEU A 16 -14.53 -9.24 12.45
CA LEU A 16 -14.20 -10.18 11.38
C LEU A 16 -12.83 -10.80 11.65
N PRO A 17 -12.66 -12.09 11.33
CA PRO A 17 -11.37 -12.76 11.53
C PRO A 17 -10.35 -12.28 10.52
N ALA A 18 -9.08 -12.31 10.91
CA ALA A 18 -7.95 -12.08 10.03
C ALA A 18 -6.73 -12.83 10.55
N ALA A 19 -5.84 -13.23 9.65
CA ALA A 19 -4.57 -13.83 10.04
C ALA A 19 -3.58 -12.70 10.35
N LYS A 20 -3.54 -12.31 11.61
CA LYS A 20 -2.74 -11.17 12.08
C LYS A 20 -1.26 -11.45 11.98
N VAL A 21 -0.52 -10.47 11.45
CA VAL A 21 0.94 -10.48 11.34
C VAL A 21 1.57 -9.55 12.37
N TYR A 22 0.98 -8.38 12.58
CA TYR A 22 1.53 -7.35 13.46
C TYR A 22 0.42 -6.42 13.94
N GLU A 23 0.58 -5.90 15.14
CA GLU A 23 -0.34 -4.90 15.66
C GLU A 23 0.37 -4.01 16.67
N ASP A 24 0.13 -2.71 16.59
CA ASP A 24 0.50 -1.76 17.64
C ASP A 24 -0.66 -0.78 17.87
N ALA A 25 -0.41 0.32 18.56
CA ALA A 25 -1.46 1.29 18.88
C ALA A 25 -2.07 1.95 17.63
N HIS A 26 -1.33 2.01 16.52
CA HIS A 26 -1.71 2.79 15.34
C HIS A 26 -1.88 1.97 14.08
N VAL A 27 -1.32 0.77 14.02
CA VAL A 27 -1.19 -0.03 12.80
C VAL A 27 -1.63 -1.46 13.06
N TYR A 28 -2.27 -2.04 12.04
CA TYR A 28 -2.66 -3.44 12.03
C TYR A 28 -2.17 -4.06 10.72
N ALA A 29 -1.58 -5.23 10.78
CA ALA A 29 -1.13 -5.94 9.59
C ALA A 29 -1.62 -7.38 9.61
N PHE A 30 -2.08 -7.86 8.47
CA PHE A 30 -2.66 -9.20 8.34
C PHE A 30 -2.45 -9.72 6.92
N LEU A 31 -2.57 -11.02 6.76
CA LEU A 31 -2.43 -11.63 5.43
C LEU A 31 -3.66 -11.33 4.58
N ASP A 32 -3.43 -10.99 3.32
CA ASP A 32 -4.52 -10.93 2.35
C ASP A 32 -5.05 -12.35 2.14
N ILE A 33 -6.36 -12.53 2.28
CA ILE A 33 -6.96 -13.87 2.06
C ILE A 33 -6.88 -14.30 0.60
N SER A 34 -6.72 -13.34 -0.30
CA SER A 34 -6.51 -13.59 -1.73
C SER A 34 -5.02 -13.46 -2.05
N GLN A 35 -4.23 -14.38 -1.56
CA GLN A 35 -2.78 -14.37 -1.71
C GLN A 35 -2.38 -14.34 -3.18
N VAL A 36 -1.81 -13.24 -3.67
CA VAL A 36 -1.20 -13.22 -5.02
C VAL A 36 0.11 -13.98 -5.04
N SER A 37 0.79 -14.03 -3.91
CA SER A 37 1.96 -14.87 -3.68
C SER A 37 2.00 -15.19 -2.19
N LYS A 38 2.73 -16.21 -1.83
CA LYS A 38 2.82 -16.64 -0.43
C LYS A 38 3.44 -15.56 0.44
N GLY A 39 2.70 -15.12 1.43
CA GLY A 39 3.15 -14.06 2.33
C GLY A 39 2.62 -12.68 1.98
N HIS A 40 1.76 -12.56 0.99
CA HIS A 40 1.11 -11.29 0.64
C HIS A 40 0.41 -10.71 1.87
N THR A 41 0.93 -9.59 2.35
CA THR A 41 0.50 -8.96 3.61
C THR A 41 -0.07 -7.57 3.32
N LEU A 42 -1.10 -7.22 4.08
CA LEU A 42 -1.68 -5.87 4.07
C LEU A 42 -1.30 -5.16 5.37
N VAL A 43 -0.93 -3.89 5.25
CA VAL A 43 -0.63 -3.03 6.40
C VAL A 43 -1.58 -1.86 6.36
N ILE A 44 -2.36 -1.69 7.42
CA ILE A 44 -3.42 -0.68 7.47
C ILE A 44 -3.27 0.21 8.70
N PRO A 45 -3.67 1.49 8.60
CA PRO A 45 -3.79 2.33 9.79
C PRO A 45 -5.07 1.94 10.55
N LYS A 46 -5.03 2.03 11.87
CA LYS A 46 -6.23 1.80 12.69
C LYS A 46 -7.25 2.90 12.52
N VAL A 47 -6.79 4.11 12.24
CA VAL A 47 -7.67 5.22 11.87
C VAL A 47 -8.15 5.00 10.44
N HIS A 48 -9.45 5.13 10.22
CA HIS A 48 -10.01 4.99 8.88
C HIS A 48 -9.65 6.19 8.01
N THR A 49 -8.87 5.94 6.97
CA THR A 49 -8.60 6.88 5.88
C THR A 49 -8.92 6.18 4.57
N LYS A 50 -9.49 6.91 3.63
CA LYS A 50 -9.97 6.32 2.38
C LYS A 50 -8.82 5.85 1.47
N ASP A 51 -7.83 6.73 1.32
CA ASP A 51 -6.70 6.52 0.42
C ASP A 51 -5.55 7.44 0.84
N VAL A 52 -4.49 7.53 0.03
CA VAL A 52 -3.32 8.37 0.37
C VAL A 52 -3.69 9.86 0.42
N TYR A 53 -4.63 10.29 -0.40
CA TYR A 53 -5.03 11.71 -0.45
C TYR A 53 -5.71 12.16 0.85
N ASP A 54 -6.34 11.23 1.54
CA ASP A 54 -7.08 11.45 2.78
C ASP A 54 -6.24 11.16 4.03
N THR A 55 -5.04 10.68 3.86
CA THR A 55 -4.20 10.21 4.97
C THR A 55 -3.34 11.35 5.51
N PRO A 56 -3.51 11.76 6.79
CA PRO A 56 -2.64 12.75 7.40
C PRO A 56 -1.19 12.28 7.47
N ALA A 57 -0.26 13.23 7.47
CA ALA A 57 1.18 12.93 7.45
C ALA A 57 1.64 12.08 8.64
N ASP A 58 1.11 12.34 9.83
CA ASP A 58 1.43 11.54 11.03
C ASP A 58 0.95 10.10 10.90
N VAL A 59 -0.25 9.91 10.37
CA VAL A 59 -0.80 8.55 10.12
C VAL A 59 0.04 7.84 9.07
N ALA A 60 0.41 8.53 7.99
CA ALA A 60 1.29 7.96 6.96
C ALA A 60 2.64 7.56 7.54
N GLY A 61 3.22 8.40 8.41
CA GLY A 61 4.48 8.09 9.07
C GLY A 61 4.39 6.85 9.96
N GLN A 62 3.34 6.74 10.74
CA GLN A 62 3.09 5.56 11.58
C GLN A 62 2.95 4.29 10.74
N LEU A 63 2.20 4.39 9.63
CA LEU A 63 1.95 3.28 8.74
C LEU A 63 3.24 2.76 8.09
N PHE A 64 4.03 3.66 7.50
CA PHE A 64 5.27 3.29 6.82
C PHE A 64 6.40 2.91 7.77
N SER A 65 6.39 3.39 9.01
CA SER A 65 7.45 3.10 9.98
C SER A 65 7.57 1.60 10.29
N VAL A 66 6.48 0.83 10.18
CA VAL A 66 6.48 -0.60 10.47
C VAL A 66 6.76 -1.47 9.24
N VAL A 67 6.69 -0.89 8.05
CA VAL A 67 6.85 -1.64 6.80
C VAL A 67 8.19 -2.38 6.72
N PRO A 68 9.34 -1.76 7.03
CA PRO A 68 10.60 -2.50 6.99
C PRO A 68 10.66 -3.69 7.94
N THR A 69 10.07 -3.56 9.13
CA THR A 69 10.04 -4.67 10.11
C THR A 69 9.26 -5.85 9.56
N ILE A 70 8.08 -5.59 9.00
CA ILE A 70 7.22 -6.64 8.45
C ILE A 70 7.88 -7.25 7.20
N ALA A 71 8.42 -6.41 6.32
CA ALA A 71 9.10 -6.86 5.11
C ALA A 71 10.29 -7.78 5.44
N ASN A 72 11.09 -7.42 6.44
CA ASN A 72 12.19 -8.25 6.89
C ASN A 72 11.71 -9.57 7.48
N GLY A 73 10.58 -9.55 8.18
CA GLY A 73 9.95 -10.77 8.68
C GLY A 73 9.55 -11.73 7.56
N ILE A 74 8.93 -11.20 6.52
CA ILE A 74 8.56 -11.99 5.33
C ILE A 74 9.80 -12.53 4.64
N LYS A 75 10.82 -11.70 4.48
CA LYS A 75 12.08 -12.10 3.84
C LYS A 75 12.76 -13.23 4.58
N LYS A 76 12.80 -13.16 5.90
CA LYS A 76 13.37 -14.23 6.74
C LYS A 76 12.56 -15.52 6.67
N ALA A 77 11.23 -15.39 6.70
CA ALA A 77 10.35 -16.56 6.77
C ALA A 77 10.34 -17.36 5.46
N PHE A 78 10.32 -16.67 4.31
CA PHE A 78 10.08 -17.32 3.01
C PHE A 78 11.18 -17.11 1.98
N GLN A 79 12.13 -16.23 2.24
CA GLN A 79 13.28 -15.97 1.36
C GLN A 79 12.88 -15.66 -0.09
N PRO A 80 11.93 -14.73 -0.31
CA PRO A 80 11.58 -14.33 -1.67
C PRO A 80 12.76 -13.68 -2.40
N ALA A 81 12.75 -13.74 -3.72
CA ALA A 81 13.75 -13.10 -4.56
C ALA A 81 13.62 -11.57 -4.56
N GLY A 82 12.43 -11.06 -4.30
CA GLY A 82 12.16 -9.63 -4.24
C GLY A 82 10.81 -9.34 -3.61
N MET A 83 10.43 -8.08 -3.56
CA MET A 83 9.16 -7.66 -2.98
C MET A 83 8.67 -6.40 -3.65
N ASN A 84 7.39 -6.38 -4.01
CA ASN A 84 6.73 -5.15 -4.41
C ASN A 84 5.92 -4.62 -3.24
N ILE A 85 6.04 -3.31 -3.01
CA ILE A 85 5.29 -2.60 -1.98
C ILE A 85 4.49 -1.53 -2.70
N LEU A 86 3.17 -1.58 -2.59
CA LEU A 86 2.32 -0.65 -3.32
C LEU A 86 1.09 -0.26 -2.54
N ILE A 87 0.54 0.89 -2.89
CA ILE A 87 -0.76 1.38 -2.43
C ILE A 87 -1.56 1.72 -3.69
N ASN A 88 -2.77 1.19 -3.79
CA ASN A 88 -3.69 1.55 -4.84
C ASN A 88 -4.62 2.65 -4.33
N ASN A 89 -4.67 3.75 -5.02
CA ASN A 89 -5.52 4.89 -4.67
C ASN A 89 -6.55 5.10 -5.75
N GLU A 90 -7.82 5.02 -5.38
CA GLU A 90 -8.98 5.13 -6.26
C GLU A 90 -9.17 3.89 -7.14
N GLU A 91 -10.39 3.70 -7.59
CA GLU A 91 -10.80 2.53 -8.35
C GLU A 91 -9.99 2.33 -9.64
N ALA A 92 -9.71 3.43 -10.35
CA ALA A 92 -8.96 3.36 -11.61
C ALA A 92 -7.54 2.80 -11.42
N ALA A 93 -6.98 2.93 -10.21
CA ALA A 93 -5.66 2.40 -9.88
C ALA A 93 -5.72 1.02 -9.22
N GLY A 94 -6.92 0.44 -9.08
CA GLY A 94 -7.09 -0.90 -8.54
C GLY A 94 -7.46 -0.97 -7.07
N GLN A 95 -7.86 0.14 -6.46
CA GLN A 95 -8.33 0.10 -5.08
C GLN A 95 -9.71 -0.55 -5.01
N GLU A 96 -9.83 -1.61 -4.21
CA GLU A 96 -11.09 -2.32 -4.03
C GLU A 96 -11.71 -2.03 -2.65
N VAL A 97 -10.89 -1.91 -1.62
CA VAL A 97 -11.33 -1.55 -0.26
C VAL A 97 -10.91 -0.12 0.03
N PHE A 98 -11.89 0.72 0.40
CA PHE A 98 -11.65 2.14 0.62
C PHE A 98 -11.29 2.44 2.07
N HIS A 99 -10.20 1.82 2.47
CA HIS A 99 -9.45 2.02 3.70
C HIS A 99 -7.98 1.87 3.29
N THR A 100 -7.19 2.89 3.48
CA THR A 100 -5.79 2.92 3.03
C THR A 100 -5.07 1.64 3.45
N HIS A 101 -4.42 0.99 2.50
CA HIS A 101 -3.66 -0.22 2.81
C HIS A 101 -2.45 -0.35 1.90
N ILE A 102 -1.36 -0.78 2.51
CA ILE A 102 -0.11 -1.06 1.81
C ILE A 102 -0.07 -2.56 1.54
N HIS A 103 0.15 -2.93 0.28
CA HIS A 103 0.40 -4.31 -0.10
C HIS A 103 1.89 -4.59 -0.02
N LEU A 104 2.28 -5.63 0.70
CA LEU A 104 3.61 -6.20 0.64
C LEU A 104 3.49 -7.52 -0.11
N ILE A 105 4.02 -7.57 -1.32
CA ILE A 105 3.85 -8.71 -2.23
C ILE A 105 5.22 -9.34 -2.48
N PRO A 106 5.54 -10.46 -1.80
CA PRO A 106 6.79 -11.16 -2.05
C PRO A 106 6.80 -11.73 -3.47
N ARG A 107 7.97 -11.68 -4.10
CA ARG A 107 8.15 -12.17 -5.46
C ARG A 107 9.18 -13.30 -5.44
N TYR A 108 8.81 -14.42 -6.00
CA TYR A 108 9.67 -15.61 -5.97
C TYR A 108 10.40 -15.84 -7.28
N GLY A 109 10.15 -14.98 -8.27
CA GLY A 109 10.82 -15.07 -9.57
C GLY A 109 10.30 -16.22 -10.43
N THR A 110 9.11 -16.74 -10.12
CA THR A 110 8.47 -17.83 -10.85
C THR A 110 7.28 -17.32 -11.65
N GLU A 111 6.80 -18.13 -12.58
CA GLU A 111 5.60 -17.82 -13.35
C GLU A 111 4.34 -17.82 -12.47
N ASP A 112 4.44 -18.44 -11.28
CA ASP A 112 3.32 -18.58 -10.33
C ASP A 112 3.11 -17.34 -9.47
N ASP A 113 4.00 -16.34 -9.53
CA ASP A 113 3.74 -15.06 -8.88
C ASP A 113 2.50 -14.42 -9.49
N GLY A 114 1.45 -14.28 -8.72
CA GLY A 114 0.17 -13.75 -9.20
C GLY A 114 0.16 -12.26 -9.49
N PHE A 115 1.28 -11.59 -9.29
CA PHE A 115 1.44 -10.16 -9.53
C PHE A 115 2.50 -9.93 -10.61
N LYS A 116 2.15 -9.10 -11.61
CA LYS A 116 3.07 -8.73 -12.67
C LYS A 116 3.10 -7.21 -12.78
N ALA A 117 4.25 -6.63 -12.46
CA ALA A 117 4.47 -5.21 -12.63
C ALA A 117 4.99 -4.97 -14.05
N LYS A 118 4.11 -4.54 -14.93
CA LYS A 118 4.47 -4.14 -16.30
C LYS A 118 4.02 -2.72 -16.51
N TRP A 119 4.91 -1.92 -17.08
CA TRP A 119 4.54 -0.59 -17.55
C TRP A 119 5.26 -0.31 -18.85
N GLU A 120 4.63 0.49 -19.68
CA GLU A 120 5.23 1.01 -20.88
C GLU A 120 5.82 2.39 -20.57
N THR A 121 7.02 2.61 -21.07
CA THR A 121 7.66 3.92 -20.94
C THR A 121 7.37 4.75 -22.19
N HIS A 122 7.26 6.05 -22.02
CA HIS A 122 7.01 6.99 -23.09
C HIS A 122 8.17 7.98 -23.19
N ASN A 123 9.41 7.43 -23.25
CA ASN A 123 10.65 8.21 -23.20
C ASN A 123 10.76 9.26 -24.31
N ASP A 124 10.23 8.93 -25.49
CA ASP A 124 10.34 9.81 -26.67
C ASP A 124 9.21 10.85 -26.74
N ASP A 125 8.22 10.77 -25.85
CA ASP A 125 7.06 11.66 -25.85
C ASP A 125 7.30 12.95 -25.06
N TYR A 126 8.38 13.01 -24.27
CA TYR A 126 8.66 14.13 -23.36
C TYR A 126 10.06 14.65 -23.58
N THR A 127 10.17 15.94 -23.89
CA THR A 127 11.47 16.63 -23.94
C THR A 127 11.89 17.00 -22.51
N LYS A 128 13.14 17.45 -22.36
CA LYS A 128 13.64 17.96 -21.09
C LYS A 128 12.75 19.13 -20.58
N ASP A 129 12.39 20.04 -21.49
CA ASP A 129 11.55 21.19 -21.14
C ASP A 129 10.15 20.75 -20.72
N ASP A 130 9.58 19.73 -21.38
CA ASP A 130 8.29 19.16 -20.97
C ASP A 130 8.35 18.62 -19.54
N LEU A 131 9.42 17.89 -19.22
CA LEU A 131 9.59 17.33 -17.87
C LEU A 131 9.76 18.41 -16.82
N GLU A 132 10.49 19.48 -17.14
CA GLU A 132 10.65 20.63 -16.22
C GLU A 132 9.31 21.34 -15.99
N ASP A 133 8.52 21.51 -17.04
CA ASP A 133 7.18 22.12 -16.96
C ASP A 133 6.24 21.26 -16.10
N ILE A 134 6.26 19.95 -16.32
CA ILE A 134 5.45 19.01 -15.52
C ILE A 134 5.87 19.08 -14.05
N ALA A 135 7.17 19.04 -13.78
CA ALA A 135 7.71 19.12 -12.43
C ALA A 135 7.30 20.41 -11.74
N TRP A 136 7.39 21.53 -12.46
CA TRP A 136 7.02 22.85 -11.94
C TRP A 136 5.52 22.90 -11.58
N LYS A 137 4.68 22.31 -12.43
CA LYS A 137 3.23 22.27 -12.20
C LYS A 137 2.89 21.41 -10.97
N VAL A 138 3.52 20.25 -10.84
CA VAL A 138 3.33 19.38 -9.65
C VAL A 138 3.76 20.13 -8.39
N ALA A 139 4.97 20.68 -8.40
CA ALA A 139 5.52 21.39 -7.24
C ALA A 139 4.66 22.57 -6.84
N GLY A 140 4.17 23.35 -7.81
CA GLY A 140 3.34 24.52 -7.56
C GLY A 140 1.92 24.17 -7.12
N SER A 141 1.49 22.93 -7.35
CA SER A 141 0.16 22.46 -6.95
C SER A 141 0.14 21.82 -5.56
N MET A 142 1.31 21.58 -4.96
CA MET A 142 1.37 21.09 -3.60
C MET A 142 0.97 22.19 -2.63
N THR A 143 -0.17 22.00 -1.97
CA THR A 143 -0.57 22.90 -0.89
C THR A 143 0.19 22.51 0.36
N CYS A 144 1.17 23.33 0.71
CA CYS A 144 1.82 23.20 2.01
C CYS A 144 0.89 23.81 3.05
N THR A 145 0.16 22.98 3.78
CA THR A 145 -0.40 23.37 5.06
C THR A 145 0.73 23.47 6.05
N ARG A 146 1.01 24.65 6.45
CA ARG A 146 2.02 24.95 7.46
C ARG A 146 1.42 25.07 8.84
#